data_e85c78f1ad9d3d72dc984d53ed37359b
#
_entry.id   e85c78f1ad9d3d72dc984d53ed37359b
#
_cell.length_a   1.000
_cell.length_b   1.000
_cell.length_c   1.000
_cell.angle_alpha   90.00
_cell.angle_beta   90.00
_cell.angle_gamma   90.00
#
_symmetry.space_group_name_H-M   'P 1'
#
loop_
_entity.id
_entity.type
_entity.pdbx_description
1 polymer ?
#
loop_
_entity_poly.entity_id
_entity_poly.type
_entity_poly.pdbx_seq_one_letter_code
_entity_poly.pdbx_strand_id
1 'polypeptide(L)'
;SCMRCAQACTSGAISVEEGTVNVDPDLCVGCGTCATVCPTCALEARHPADAELAMRAHEALEACGDTLVVACDSLWRRNADAIDADRAVHVTCLGRVEESLLVDAAARGAKRVLLAHGPCECCPRSPGMHTYAEVVDNANLLLETWGSPTRVEVREKLPRCVRLAEADERPMQVGPGFDSSRREVFSQVGDTIAGMLVPQDEQEARVGEQGEGDDKLAGAGAEQASG
;
A
#
# COMPACT_ATOMS: atom_id res chain seq x y z
N SER A 1 8.79 25.20 -27.41
CA SER A 1 8.62 24.72 -26.03
C SER A 1 8.48 23.21 -26.03
N CYS A 2 9.11 22.55 -25.07
CA CYS A 2 8.96 21.11 -24.88
C CYS A 2 7.58 20.82 -24.27
N MET A 3 6.87 19.80 -24.78
CA MET A 3 5.53 19.40 -24.33
C MET A 3 5.48 17.96 -23.81
N ARG A 4 6.63 17.29 -23.67
CA ARG A 4 6.69 15.86 -23.36
C ARG A 4 5.94 15.50 -22.07
N CYS A 5 6.12 16.29 -21.01
CA CYS A 5 5.44 16.06 -19.73
C CYS A 5 3.91 16.18 -19.83
N ALA A 6 3.40 17.13 -20.57
CA ALA A 6 1.95 17.31 -20.79
C ALA A 6 1.39 16.16 -21.64
N GLN A 7 2.11 15.73 -22.69
CA GLN A 7 1.71 14.61 -23.54
C GLN A 7 1.73 13.26 -22.82
N ALA A 8 2.67 13.08 -21.90
CA ALA A 8 2.81 11.85 -21.12
C ALA A 8 1.95 11.86 -19.83
N CYS A 9 1.31 12.97 -19.51
CA CYS A 9 0.51 13.05 -18.28
C CYS A 9 -0.70 12.13 -18.36
N THR A 10 -0.75 11.14 -17.47
CA THR A 10 -1.80 10.10 -17.47
C THR A 10 -3.17 10.62 -17.04
N SER A 11 -3.22 11.73 -16.32
CA SER A 11 -4.45 12.35 -15.80
C SER A 11 -4.79 13.69 -16.43
N GLY A 12 -3.97 14.19 -17.38
CA GLY A 12 -4.16 15.51 -17.97
C GLY A 12 -3.90 16.69 -17.02
N ALA A 13 -3.22 16.45 -15.91
CA ALA A 13 -2.95 17.46 -14.88
C ALA A 13 -1.91 18.50 -15.28
N ILE A 14 -1.25 18.39 -16.44
CA ILE A 14 -0.15 19.27 -16.84
C ILE A 14 -0.55 20.12 -18.02
N SER A 15 -0.44 21.45 -17.84
CA SER A 15 -0.48 22.42 -18.92
C SER A 15 0.88 23.13 -19.08
N VAL A 16 1.16 23.59 -20.30
CA VAL A 16 2.36 24.39 -20.60
C VAL A 16 1.93 25.66 -21.29
N GLU A 17 2.09 26.78 -20.60
CA GLU A 17 1.71 28.10 -21.06
C GLU A 17 2.94 29.01 -21.04
N GLU A 18 3.23 29.65 -22.17
CA GLU A 18 4.37 30.55 -22.34
C GLU A 18 5.72 29.99 -21.86
N GLY A 19 5.90 28.66 -21.97
CA GLY A 19 7.11 27.97 -21.52
C GLY A 19 7.13 27.60 -20.04
N THR A 20 6.09 27.95 -19.29
CA THR A 20 5.91 27.58 -17.89
C THR A 20 5.06 26.30 -17.77
N VAL A 21 5.53 25.36 -16.98
CA VAL A 21 4.80 24.12 -16.68
C VAL A 21 3.94 24.34 -15.44
N ASN A 22 2.64 24.15 -15.58
CA ASN A 22 1.70 24.18 -14.46
C ASN A 22 1.18 22.77 -14.21
N VAL A 23 1.12 22.37 -12.95
CA VAL A 23 0.57 21.09 -12.51
C VAL A 23 -0.66 21.35 -11.65
N ASP A 24 -1.80 20.88 -12.10
CA ASP A 24 -3.04 20.93 -11.32
C ASP A 24 -3.00 19.85 -10.22
N PRO A 25 -2.96 20.23 -8.93
CA PRO A 25 -2.86 19.28 -7.83
C PRO A 25 -4.12 18.43 -7.66
N ASP A 26 -5.29 18.91 -8.09
CA ASP A 26 -6.56 18.21 -7.94
C ASP A 26 -6.70 17.10 -9.00
N LEU A 27 -6.06 17.26 -10.14
CA LEU A 27 -6.02 16.27 -11.21
C LEU A 27 -4.80 15.34 -11.12
N CYS A 28 -3.74 15.78 -10.43
CA CYS A 28 -2.49 15.04 -10.36
C CYS A 28 -2.61 13.77 -9.50
N VAL A 29 -2.45 12.61 -10.12
CA VAL A 29 -2.51 11.29 -9.45
C VAL A 29 -1.15 10.81 -8.92
N GLY A 30 -0.11 11.63 -8.97
CA GLY A 30 1.22 11.30 -8.44
C GLY A 30 1.90 10.11 -9.13
N CYS A 31 1.60 9.84 -10.41
CA CYS A 31 2.14 8.67 -11.12
C CYS A 31 3.64 8.78 -11.45
N GLY A 32 4.19 10.00 -11.49
CA GLY A 32 5.61 10.27 -11.74
C GLY A 32 6.05 10.19 -13.21
N THR A 33 5.19 9.80 -14.14
CA THR A 33 5.52 9.65 -15.57
C THR A 33 6.10 10.93 -16.19
N CYS A 34 5.62 12.10 -15.75
CA CYS A 34 6.12 13.39 -16.24
C CYS A 34 7.59 13.66 -15.85
N ALA A 35 8.03 13.19 -14.70
CA ALA A 35 9.43 13.27 -14.29
C ALA A 35 10.30 12.39 -15.18
N THR A 36 9.90 11.14 -15.41
CA THR A 36 10.61 10.17 -16.26
C THR A 36 10.83 10.66 -17.68
N VAL A 37 9.83 11.32 -18.30
CA VAL A 37 9.96 11.81 -19.68
C VAL A 37 10.63 13.17 -19.79
N CYS A 38 10.99 13.80 -18.68
CA CYS A 38 11.58 15.14 -18.69
C CYS A 38 13.08 15.08 -19.03
N PRO A 39 13.51 15.53 -20.22
CA PRO A 39 14.92 15.37 -20.65
C PRO A 39 15.88 16.30 -19.90
N THR A 40 15.36 17.26 -19.16
CA THR A 40 16.15 18.27 -18.42
C THR A 40 16.01 18.11 -16.91
N CYS A 41 15.31 17.08 -16.43
CA CYS A 41 15.02 16.85 -15.02
C CYS A 41 14.40 18.07 -14.32
N ALA A 42 13.63 18.90 -15.07
CA ALA A 42 12.96 20.08 -14.53
C ALA A 42 11.70 19.71 -13.70
N LEU A 43 11.23 18.48 -13.85
CA LEU A 43 10.14 17.91 -13.05
C LEU A 43 10.67 16.76 -12.23
N GLU A 44 10.38 16.79 -10.95
CA GLU A 44 10.76 15.76 -10.00
C GLU A 44 9.52 15.13 -9.40
N ALA A 45 9.54 13.80 -9.24
CA ALA A 45 8.52 13.10 -8.48
C ALA A 45 8.83 13.26 -6.98
N ARG A 46 7.80 13.57 -6.19
CA ARG A 46 7.97 13.77 -4.74
C ARG A 46 7.83 12.49 -3.93
N HIS A 47 7.02 11.56 -4.41
CA HIS A 47 6.71 10.32 -3.68
C HIS A 47 6.56 9.14 -4.64
N PRO A 48 7.54 8.21 -4.66
CA PRO A 48 8.87 8.36 -4.07
C PRO A 48 9.72 9.36 -4.86
N ALA A 49 10.55 10.13 -4.16
CA ALA A 49 11.62 10.92 -4.78
C ALA A 49 12.68 9.98 -5.40
N ASP A 50 13.50 10.48 -6.33
CA ASP A 50 14.49 9.65 -7.06
C ASP A 50 15.45 8.94 -6.10
N ALA A 51 15.97 9.66 -5.11
CA ALA A 51 16.87 9.07 -4.11
C ALA A 51 16.17 7.99 -3.24
N GLU A 52 14.92 8.21 -2.89
CA GLU A 52 14.12 7.23 -2.14
C GLU A 52 13.83 6.00 -2.99
N LEU A 53 13.48 6.18 -4.26
CA LEU A 53 13.24 5.10 -5.19
C LEU A 53 14.48 4.24 -5.41
N ALA A 54 15.65 4.88 -5.59
CA ALA A 54 16.93 4.21 -5.73
C ALA A 54 17.32 3.42 -4.47
N MET A 55 17.12 4.00 -3.29
CA MET A 55 17.38 3.33 -2.02
C MET A 55 16.50 2.08 -1.84
N ARG A 56 15.19 2.21 -2.06
CA ARG A 56 14.26 1.08 -1.98
C ARG A 56 14.56 -0.01 -3.01
N ALA A 57 15.01 0.37 -4.22
CA ALA A 57 15.42 -0.59 -5.23
C ALA A 57 16.66 -1.38 -4.81
N HIS A 58 17.61 -0.73 -4.15
CA HIS A 58 18.78 -1.37 -3.60
C HIS A 58 18.43 -2.37 -2.49
N GLU A 59 17.65 -1.95 -1.51
CA GLU A 59 17.17 -2.80 -0.41
C GLU A 59 16.39 -4.03 -0.94
N ALA A 60 15.47 -3.82 -1.88
CA ALA A 60 14.70 -4.90 -2.49
C ALA A 60 15.57 -5.88 -3.29
N LEU A 61 16.60 -5.37 -4.00
CA LEU A 61 17.56 -6.20 -4.72
C LEU A 61 18.38 -7.06 -3.75
N GLU A 62 18.87 -6.49 -2.67
CA GLU A 62 19.61 -7.22 -1.63
C GLU A 62 18.74 -8.32 -1.00
N ALA A 63 17.48 -8.02 -0.71
CA ALA A 63 16.54 -8.99 -0.14
C ALA A 63 16.17 -10.14 -1.09
N CYS A 64 16.18 -9.89 -2.40
CA CYS A 64 15.89 -10.88 -3.46
C CYS A 64 17.14 -11.54 -4.07
N GLY A 65 18.34 -11.04 -3.75
CA GLY A 65 19.63 -11.58 -4.18
C GLY A 65 20.04 -11.17 -5.59
N ASP A 66 19.35 -11.54 -6.64
CA ASP A 66 19.73 -11.26 -8.02
C ASP A 66 18.60 -10.71 -8.91
N THR A 67 17.46 -10.42 -8.31
CA THR A 67 16.27 -10.00 -9.03
C THR A 67 15.66 -8.76 -8.39
N LEU A 68 15.64 -7.63 -9.10
CA LEU A 68 14.87 -6.47 -8.70
C LEU A 68 13.44 -6.60 -9.21
N VAL A 69 12.46 -6.37 -8.35
CA VAL A 69 11.05 -6.33 -8.73
C VAL A 69 10.47 -4.96 -8.42
N VAL A 70 9.91 -4.31 -9.45
CA VAL A 70 9.15 -3.05 -9.29
C VAL A 70 7.69 -3.33 -9.65
N ALA A 71 6.78 -3.06 -8.74
CA ALA A 71 5.37 -3.36 -8.90
C ALA A 71 4.50 -2.09 -8.87
N CYS A 72 3.55 -1.97 -9.82
CA CYS A 72 2.61 -0.86 -9.83
C CYS A 72 1.53 -1.02 -8.76
N ASP A 73 0.93 0.10 -8.36
CA ASP A 73 -0.13 0.18 -7.36
C ASP A 73 -1.33 -0.77 -7.65
N SER A 74 -1.73 -0.90 -8.92
CA SER A 74 -2.82 -1.80 -9.30
C SER A 74 -2.52 -3.28 -9.00
N LEU A 75 -1.29 -3.73 -9.24
CA LEU A 75 -0.86 -5.09 -8.91
C LEU A 75 -0.64 -5.24 -7.40
N TRP A 76 -0.03 -4.23 -6.78
CA TRP A 76 0.26 -4.21 -5.35
C TRP A 76 -1.00 -4.40 -4.52
N ARG A 77 -2.03 -3.58 -4.74
CA ARG A 77 -3.30 -3.65 -4.00
C ARG A 77 -4.03 -4.98 -4.14
N ARG A 78 -3.90 -5.63 -5.30
CA ARG A 78 -4.51 -6.96 -5.53
C ARG A 78 -3.80 -8.08 -4.80
N ASN A 79 -2.58 -7.87 -4.37
CA ASN A 79 -1.73 -8.86 -3.73
C ASN A 79 -1.21 -8.37 -2.37
N ALA A 80 -1.90 -7.41 -1.74
CA ALA A 80 -1.42 -6.75 -0.52
C ALA A 80 -1.06 -7.75 0.60
N ASP A 81 -1.86 -8.82 0.73
CA ASP A 81 -1.67 -9.85 1.75
C ASP A 81 -0.62 -10.92 1.34
N ALA A 82 -0.15 -10.89 0.10
CA ALA A 82 0.73 -11.92 -0.45
C ALA A 82 2.10 -11.37 -0.88
N ILE A 83 2.27 -10.06 -0.89
CA ILE A 83 3.51 -9.40 -1.33
C ILE A 83 4.41 -9.10 -0.13
N ASP A 84 5.67 -9.46 -0.24
CA ASP A 84 6.70 -9.06 0.70
C ASP A 84 7.21 -7.66 0.33
N ALA A 85 6.87 -6.69 1.17
CA ALA A 85 7.18 -5.28 0.92
C ALA A 85 8.69 -4.97 0.93
N ASP A 86 9.48 -5.78 1.60
CA ASP A 86 10.94 -5.60 1.65
C ASP A 86 11.64 -6.13 0.39
N ARG A 87 10.94 -6.93 -0.42
CA ARG A 87 11.47 -7.59 -1.62
C ARG A 87 11.00 -6.97 -2.92
N ALA A 88 10.12 -5.98 -2.87
CA ALA A 88 9.58 -5.35 -4.06
C ALA A 88 9.46 -3.84 -3.87
N VAL A 89 9.74 -3.10 -4.92
CA VAL A 89 9.54 -1.65 -4.95
C VAL A 89 8.13 -1.33 -5.41
N HIS A 90 7.40 -0.58 -4.60
CA HIS A 90 6.08 -0.09 -4.95
C HIS A 90 6.16 1.27 -5.65
N VAL A 91 5.51 1.39 -6.79
CA VAL A 91 5.31 2.67 -7.50
C VAL A 91 3.84 2.85 -7.89
N THR A 92 3.38 4.09 -7.95
CA THR A 92 2.00 4.38 -8.36
C THR A 92 1.71 3.89 -9.79
N CYS A 93 2.67 4.07 -10.69
CA CYS A 93 2.62 3.57 -12.06
C CYS A 93 4.04 3.22 -12.51
N LEU A 94 4.21 2.18 -13.32
CA LEU A 94 5.52 1.83 -13.89
C LEU A 94 6.09 2.92 -14.82
N GLY A 95 5.26 3.85 -15.31
CA GLY A 95 5.73 5.03 -16.01
C GLY A 95 6.65 5.94 -15.18
N ARG A 96 6.80 5.69 -13.87
CA ARG A 96 7.78 6.33 -12.97
C ARG A 96 9.20 5.77 -13.11
N VAL A 97 9.30 4.56 -13.64
CA VAL A 97 10.60 3.89 -13.78
C VAL A 97 11.39 4.52 -14.93
N GLU A 98 12.66 4.78 -14.71
CA GLU A 98 13.57 5.36 -15.70
C GLU A 98 14.76 4.45 -15.96
N GLU A 99 15.42 4.64 -17.09
CA GLU A 99 16.57 3.84 -17.51
C GLU A 99 17.70 3.84 -16.51
N SER A 100 17.92 4.97 -15.83
CA SER A 100 18.95 5.13 -14.80
C SER A 100 18.77 4.12 -13.65
N LEU A 101 17.54 3.91 -13.17
CA LEU A 101 17.22 2.95 -12.12
C LEU A 101 17.51 1.51 -12.56
N LEU A 102 17.13 1.17 -13.80
CA LEU A 102 17.29 -0.18 -14.36
C LEU A 102 18.77 -0.52 -14.57
N VAL A 103 19.52 0.45 -15.06
CA VAL A 103 20.96 0.33 -15.29
C VAL A 103 21.74 0.28 -13.96
N ASP A 104 21.37 1.10 -12.97
CA ASP A 104 21.96 1.04 -11.63
C ASP A 104 21.73 -0.33 -10.98
N ALA A 105 20.54 -0.91 -11.11
CA ALA A 105 20.27 -2.26 -10.64
C ALA A 105 21.20 -3.30 -11.27
N ALA A 106 21.43 -3.20 -12.57
CA ALA A 106 22.37 -4.07 -13.28
C ALA A 106 23.81 -3.88 -12.80
N ALA A 107 24.26 -2.64 -12.60
CA ALA A 107 25.57 -2.32 -12.07
C ALA A 107 25.78 -2.87 -10.65
N ARG A 108 24.72 -3.01 -9.87
CA ARG A 108 24.71 -3.62 -8.53
C ARG A 108 24.58 -5.15 -8.54
N GLY A 109 24.56 -5.77 -9.71
CA GLY A 109 24.58 -7.22 -9.88
C GLY A 109 23.23 -7.89 -10.06
N ALA A 110 22.16 -7.13 -10.32
CA ALA A 110 20.90 -7.72 -10.72
C ALA A 110 21.08 -8.52 -12.01
N LYS A 111 20.64 -9.76 -12.03
CA LYS A 111 20.57 -10.57 -13.24
C LYS A 111 19.26 -10.35 -14.00
N ARG A 112 18.22 -10.01 -13.27
CA ARG A 112 16.89 -9.71 -13.81
C ARG A 112 16.29 -8.51 -13.14
N VAL A 113 15.61 -7.69 -13.93
CA VAL A 113 14.72 -6.64 -13.42
C VAL A 113 13.33 -6.92 -13.95
N LEU A 114 12.38 -7.07 -13.07
CA LEU A 114 11.00 -7.43 -13.36
C LEU A 114 10.09 -6.24 -13.07
N LEU A 115 9.48 -5.68 -14.10
CA LEU A 115 8.44 -4.65 -13.98
C LEU A 115 7.08 -5.34 -13.96
N ALA A 116 6.45 -5.39 -12.80
CA ALA A 116 5.21 -6.12 -12.59
C ALA A 116 4.00 -5.17 -12.56
N HIS A 117 3.01 -5.41 -13.42
CA HIS A 117 1.82 -4.57 -13.52
C HIS A 117 0.51 -5.37 -13.41
N GLY A 118 -0.55 -4.68 -13.00
CA GLY A 118 -1.93 -5.15 -13.14
C GLY A 118 -2.45 -4.89 -14.56
N PRO A 119 -3.74 -5.13 -14.83
CA PRO A 119 -4.32 -4.88 -16.14
C PRO A 119 -4.32 -3.38 -16.45
N CYS A 120 -3.40 -2.96 -17.32
CA CYS A 120 -3.26 -1.57 -17.75
C CYS A 120 -4.47 -1.09 -18.58
N GLU A 121 -5.12 -1.96 -19.32
CA GLU A 121 -6.27 -1.64 -20.18
C GLU A 121 -7.43 -0.99 -19.40
N CYS A 122 -7.65 -1.40 -18.15
CA CYS A 122 -8.69 -0.85 -17.28
C CYS A 122 -8.13 0.17 -16.27
N CYS A 123 -6.87 0.56 -16.38
CA CYS A 123 -6.22 1.46 -15.43
C CYS A 123 -6.39 2.92 -15.86
N PRO A 124 -6.81 3.83 -14.97
CA PRO A 124 -6.87 5.27 -15.27
C PRO A 124 -5.51 5.85 -15.68
N ARG A 125 -4.42 5.17 -15.35
CA ARG A 125 -3.04 5.55 -15.66
C ARG A 125 -2.47 4.78 -16.86
N SER A 126 -3.32 4.20 -17.71
CA SER A 126 -2.92 3.41 -18.89
C SER A 126 -1.92 4.11 -19.82
N PRO A 127 -1.96 5.45 -20.05
CA PRO A 127 -0.96 6.12 -20.89
C PRO A 127 0.49 5.95 -20.39
N GLY A 128 0.70 5.72 -19.10
CA GLY A 128 2.04 5.40 -18.56
C GLY A 128 2.64 4.11 -19.09
N MET A 129 1.82 3.24 -19.71
CA MET A 129 2.30 2.01 -20.36
C MET A 129 3.26 2.31 -21.51
N HIS A 130 2.98 3.33 -22.31
CA HIS A 130 3.86 3.72 -23.42
C HIS A 130 5.23 4.16 -22.90
N THR A 131 5.25 4.92 -21.79
CA THR A 131 6.49 5.41 -21.21
C THR A 131 7.37 4.27 -20.70
N TYR A 132 6.84 3.35 -19.89
CA TYR A 132 7.69 2.27 -19.37
C TYR A 132 8.10 1.26 -20.47
N ALA A 133 7.30 1.08 -21.52
CA ALA A 133 7.70 0.23 -22.64
C ALA A 133 8.94 0.79 -23.35
N GLU A 134 8.95 2.09 -23.67
CA GLU A 134 10.13 2.77 -24.24
C GLU A 134 11.34 2.68 -23.30
N VAL A 135 11.15 2.89 -22.00
CA VAL A 135 12.23 2.78 -20.99
C VAL A 135 12.80 1.37 -20.95
N VAL A 136 11.97 0.33 -21.02
CA VAL A 136 12.42 -1.08 -21.04
C VAL A 136 13.24 -1.37 -22.28
N ASP A 137 12.76 -0.93 -23.44
CA ASP A 137 13.49 -1.13 -24.71
C ASP A 137 14.85 -0.42 -24.71
N ASN A 138 14.88 0.84 -24.26
CA ASN A 138 16.09 1.62 -24.13
C ASN A 138 17.09 1.00 -23.13
N ALA A 139 16.59 0.60 -21.95
CA ALA A 139 17.43 -0.02 -20.93
C ALA A 139 18.03 -1.35 -21.42
N ASN A 140 17.25 -2.20 -22.06
CA ASN A 140 17.74 -3.46 -22.63
C ASN A 140 18.80 -3.22 -23.72
N LEU A 141 18.60 -2.21 -24.58
CA LEU A 141 19.58 -1.82 -25.59
C LEU A 141 20.89 -1.33 -24.97
N LEU A 142 20.82 -0.50 -23.92
CA LEU A 142 21.99 -0.03 -23.18
C LEU A 142 22.75 -1.21 -22.52
N LEU A 143 22.02 -2.09 -21.83
CA LEU A 143 22.59 -3.27 -21.16
C LEU A 143 23.26 -4.22 -22.16
N GLU A 144 22.64 -4.45 -23.30
CA GLU A 144 23.22 -5.28 -24.36
C GLU A 144 24.50 -4.64 -24.94
N THR A 145 24.47 -3.33 -25.20
CA THR A 145 25.62 -2.58 -25.70
C THR A 145 26.82 -2.65 -24.75
N TRP A 146 26.57 -2.68 -23.45
CA TRP A 146 27.60 -2.83 -22.44
C TRP A 146 27.99 -4.28 -22.14
N GLY A 147 27.39 -5.25 -22.81
CA GLY A 147 27.64 -6.67 -22.60
C GLY A 147 27.13 -7.18 -21.24
N SER A 148 26.19 -6.49 -20.63
CA SER A 148 25.57 -6.93 -19.39
C SER A 148 24.68 -8.15 -19.61
N PRO A 149 24.74 -9.19 -18.73
CA PRO A 149 23.83 -10.32 -18.80
C PRO A 149 22.41 -9.98 -18.28
N THR A 150 22.25 -8.82 -17.65
CA THR A 150 20.97 -8.39 -17.07
C THR A 150 19.91 -8.21 -18.14
N ARG A 151 18.66 -8.58 -17.80
CA ARG A 151 17.50 -8.36 -18.67
C ARG A 151 16.38 -7.71 -17.87
N VAL A 152 15.75 -6.74 -18.50
CA VAL A 152 14.54 -6.07 -18.00
C VAL A 152 13.34 -6.72 -18.69
N GLU A 153 12.40 -7.21 -17.89
CA GLU A 153 11.20 -7.90 -18.37
C GLU A 153 9.95 -7.28 -17.76
N VAL A 154 8.87 -7.27 -18.54
CA VAL A 154 7.54 -6.85 -18.06
C VAL A 154 6.69 -8.08 -17.74
N ARG A 155 5.97 -8.05 -16.63
CA ARG A 155 5.15 -9.17 -16.14
C ARG A 155 3.78 -8.68 -15.63
N GLU A 156 2.73 -9.42 -15.97
CA GLU A 156 1.38 -9.16 -15.46
C GLU A 156 1.08 -9.82 -14.09
N LYS A 157 1.99 -10.65 -13.63
CA LYS A 157 1.84 -11.42 -12.39
C LYS A 157 2.97 -11.15 -11.43
N LEU A 158 2.63 -11.20 -10.15
CA LEU A 158 3.62 -11.09 -9.08
C LEU A 158 4.60 -12.28 -9.14
N PRO A 159 5.93 -12.01 -9.27
CA PRO A 159 6.95 -13.04 -9.22
C PRO A 159 6.96 -13.79 -7.88
N ARG A 160 7.38 -15.06 -7.90
CA ARG A 160 7.43 -15.88 -6.67
C ARG A 160 8.42 -15.35 -5.63
N CYS A 161 9.53 -14.74 -6.07
CA CYS A 161 10.58 -14.25 -5.18
C CYS A 161 10.14 -13.12 -4.24
N VAL A 162 9.03 -12.44 -4.56
CA VAL A 162 8.46 -11.37 -3.74
C VAL A 162 7.16 -11.77 -3.05
N ARG A 163 6.78 -13.02 -3.09
CA ARG A 163 5.63 -13.49 -2.33
C ARG A 163 6.07 -13.82 -0.91
N LEU A 164 5.26 -13.42 0.04
CA LEU A 164 5.37 -13.94 1.40
C LEU A 164 5.36 -15.47 1.31
N ALA A 165 6.28 -16.13 1.99
CA ALA A 165 6.19 -17.56 2.18
C ALA A 165 4.79 -17.82 2.76
N GLU A 166 4.01 -18.68 2.11
CA GLU A 166 2.77 -19.17 2.71
C GLU A 166 3.14 -19.55 4.14
N ALA A 167 2.55 -18.85 5.11
CA ALA A 167 2.72 -19.22 6.49
C ALA A 167 2.38 -20.70 6.51
N ASP A 168 3.38 -21.52 6.82
CA ASP A 168 3.22 -22.97 6.93
C ASP A 168 1.97 -23.13 7.78
N GLU A 169 0.84 -23.49 7.15
CA GLU A 169 -0.37 -23.85 7.84
C GLU A 169 -0.04 -25.16 8.59
N ARG A 170 0.80 -25.01 9.61
CA ARG A 170 0.78 -26.01 10.65
C ARG A 170 -0.63 -25.93 11.21
N PRO A 171 -1.42 -26.97 10.98
CA PRO A 171 -2.71 -27.02 11.63
C PRO A 171 -2.41 -26.79 13.10
N MET A 172 -2.95 -25.69 13.64
CA MET A 172 -2.88 -25.42 15.06
C MET A 172 -3.40 -26.70 15.71
N GLN A 173 -2.47 -27.51 16.24
CA GLN A 173 -2.85 -28.69 17.00
C GLN A 173 -3.58 -28.17 18.22
N VAL A 174 -4.89 -28.05 18.08
CA VAL A 174 -5.79 -27.88 19.21
C VAL A 174 -5.57 -29.13 20.03
N GLY A 175 -4.84 -28.97 21.14
CA GLY A 175 -4.58 -30.05 22.06
C GLY A 175 -5.92 -30.67 22.44
N PRO A 176 -5.98 -32.00 22.67
CA PRO A 176 -7.20 -32.67 23.08
C PRO A 176 -7.60 -32.11 24.45
N GLY A 177 -8.65 -31.28 24.51
CA GLY A 177 -9.15 -30.77 25.76
C GLY A 177 -9.91 -29.44 25.73
N PHE A 178 -10.15 -28.84 24.57
CA PHE A 178 -11.00 -27.64 24.50
C PHE A 178 -12.35 -27.98 23.84
N ASP A 179 -13.22 -28.64 24.63
CA ASP A 179 -14.65 -28.76 24.32
C ASP A 179 -15.40 -27.69 25.13
N SER A 180 -15.22 -26.44 24.76
CA SER A 180 -16.04 -25.35 25.25
C SER A 180 -17.01 -24.93 24.17
N SER A 181 -18.29 -25.07 24.46
CA SER A 181 -19.32 -24.58 23.55
C SER A 181 -19.09 -23.08 23.26
N ARG A 182 -19.33 -22.66 22.01
CA ARG A 182 -19.16 -21.27 21.59
C ARG A 182 -19.78 -20.23 22.55
N ARG A 183 -20.77 -20.62 23.34
CA ARG A 183 -21.43 -19.78 24.35
C ARG A 183 -20.56 -19.46 25.56
N GLU A 184 -19.75 -20.42 26.04
CA GLU A 184 -18.90 -20.21 27.23
C GLU A 184 -17.71 -19.29 26.93
N VAL A 185 -17.17 -19.34 25.71
CA VAL A 185 -16.08 -18.42 25.30
C VAL A 185 -16.58 -16.98 25.25
N PHE A 186 -17.79 -16.75 24.75
CA PHE A 186 -18.37 -15.39 24.71
C PHE A 186 -18.77 -14.85 26.09
N SER A 187 -19.17 -15.70 27.03
CA SER A 187 -19.47 -15.23 28.39
C SER A 187 -18.20 -14.83 29.12
N GLN A 188 -17.11 -15.59 29.03
CA GLN A 188 -15.85 -15.28 29.70
C GLN A 188 -15.18 -14.00 29.12
N VAL A 189 -15.27 -13.78 27.81
CA VAL A 189 -14.78 -12.54 27.18
C VAL A 189 -15.65 -11.35 27.56
N GLY A 190 -16.96 -11.53 27.64
CA GLY A 190 -17.91 -10.50 28.09
C GLY A 190 -17.63 -10.04 29.52
N ASP A 191 -17.44 -10.98 30.44
CA ASP A 191 -17.16 -10.69 31.83
C ASP A 191 -15.79 -10.04 32.06
N THR A 192 -14.78 -10.40 31.25
CA THR A 192 -13.45 -9.79 31.31
C THR A 192 -13.46 -8.35 30.81
N ILE A 193 -14.22 -8.06 29.74
CA ILE A 193 -14.35 -6.70 29.21
C ILE A 193 -15.20 -5.81 30.12
N ALA A 194 -16.27 -6.37 30.72
CA ALA A 194 -17.10 -5.63 31.70
C ALA A 194 -16.30 -5.24 32.93
N GLY A 195 -15.41 -6.12 33.42
CA GLY A 195 -14.53 -5.82 34.56
C GLY A 195 -13.43 -4.78 34.26
N MET A 196 -13.04 -4.58 33.01
CA MET A 196 -12.05 -3.58 32.62
C MET A 196 -12.63 -2.18 32.33
N LEU A 197 -13.93 -2.07 32.12
CA LEU A 197 -14.60 -0.83 31.72
C LEU A 197 -15.34 -0.11 32.84
N VAL A 198 -15.45 -0.71 34.04
CA VAL A 198 -16.09 -0.06 35.20
C VAL A 198 -15.02 0.55 36.10
N PRO A 199 -15.01 1.88 36.32
CA PRO A 199 -14.11 2.51 37.28
C PRO A 199 -14.39 1.94 38.70
N GLN A 200 -13.33 1.74 39.49
CA GLN A 200 -13.42 1.13 40.82
C GLN A 200 -14.32 1.90 41.79
N ASP A 201 -14.57 3.17 41.53
CA ASP A 201 -15.40 4.05 42.40
C ASP A 201 -16.91 3.75 42.35
N GLU A 202 -17.38 2.97 41.35
CA GLU A 202 -18.81 2.58 41.27
C GLU A 202 -19.09 1.18 41.86
N GLN A 203 -18.08 0.44 42.25
CA GLN A 203 -18.28 -0.90 42.86
C GLN A 203 -18.67 -0.83 44.35
N GLU A 204 -18.30 0.22 45.04
CA GLU A 204 -18.68 0.39 46.49
C GLU A 204 -20.13 0.87 46.68
N ALA A 205 -20.75 1.49 45.65
CA ALA A 205 -22.12 1.98 45.73
C ALA A 205 -23.20 0.89 45.57
N ARG A 206 -22.86 -0.28 45.01
CA ARG A 206 -23.83 -1.37 44.75
C ARG A 206 -23.93 -2.40 45.86
N VAL A 207 -23.05 -2.36 46.87
CA VAL A 207 -23.08 -3.29 48.01
C VAL A 207 -23.94 -2.73 49.17
N GLY A 208 -24.35 -1.45 49.12
CA GLY A 208 -25.12 -0.77 50.16
C GLY A 208 -26.65 -0.80 50.03
N GLU A 209 -27.21 -1.32 48.94
CA GLU A 209 -28.67 -1.25 48.69
C GLU A 209 -29.40 -2.60 48.75
N GLN A 210 -28.88 -3.57 49.46
CA GLN A 210 -29.63 -4.78 49.83
C GLN A 210 -29.79 -4.88 51.33
N GLY A 211 -30.68 -4.08 51.87
CA GLY A 211 -31.08 -4.19 53.28
C GLY A 211 -31.89 -2.99 53.70
N GLU A 212 -33.13 -2.97 53.43
CA GLU A 212 -34.24 -2.59 54.33
C GLU A 212 -35.52 -2.57 53.52
N GLY A 213 -36.29 -3.57 53.78
CA GLY A 213 -37.63 -3.75 53.27
C GLY A 213 -38.66 -3.06 54.15
N ASP A 214 -39.81 -3.00 53.57
CA ASP A 214 -41.14 -2.86 54.22
C ASP A 214 -41.43 -1.63 55.09
N ASP A 215 -42.29 -0.80 54.68
CA ASP A 215 -43.64 -0.59 55.17
C ASP A 215 -44.17 0.83 54.87
N LYS A 216 -45.52 0.86 54.60
CA LYS A 216 -46.48 1.95 54.65
C LYS A 216 -46.78 2.80 53.42
N LEU A 217 -47.80 2.33 52.72
CA LEU A 217 -49.17 2.83 52.52
C LEU A 217 -49.46 4.34 52.81
N ALA A 218 -50.16 4.88 51.81
CA ALA A 218 -51.27 5.84 51.91
C ALA A 218 -50.96 7.32 51.61
N GLY A 219 -51.74 7.83 50.66
CA GLY A 219 -52.29 9.17 50.82
C GLY A 219 -52.19 10.09 49.60
N ALA A 220 -53.15 10.00 48.74
CA ALA A 220 -54.02 11.09 48.23
C ALA A 220 -53.44 12.45 47.77
N GLY A 221 -53.95 12.87 46.61
CA GLY A 221 -54.35 14.27 46.38
C GLY A 221 -53.57 14.96 45.28
N ALA A 222 -54.10 14.99 44.10
CA ALA A 222 -54.86 16.05 43.46
C ALA A 222 -54.18 17.42 43.27
N GLU A 223 -54.37 17.87 42.05
CA GLU A 223 -54.62 19.25 41.57
C GLU A 223 -53.49 20.03 40.91
N GLN A 224 -53.67 20.21 39.63
CA GLN A 224 -53.93 21.43 38.84
C GLN A 224 -52.77 22.42 38.71
N ALA A 225 -52.39 22.65 37.52
CA ALA A 225 -52.75 23.62 36.49
C ALA A 225 -51.74 24.80 36.35
N SER A 226 -51.47 25.05 35.11
CA SER A 226 -51.25 26.37 34.51
C SER A 226 -49.94 27.15 34.78
N GLY A 227 -49.35 27.47 33.65
CA GLY A 227 -48.38 28.50 33.45
C GLY A 227 -47.54 28.24 32.21
#